data_ac802f15189caffd6d56997ac9bff244
#
_entry.id   ac802f15189caffd6d56997ac9bff244
#
_cell.length_a   1.000
_cell.length_b   1.000
_cell.length_c   1.000
_cell.angle_alpha   90.00
_cell.angle_beta   90.00
_cell.angle_gamma   90.00
#
_symmetry.space_group_name_H-M   'P 1'
#
loop_
_entity.id
_entity.type
_entity.pdbx_description
1 polymer ?
#
loop_
_entity_poly.entity_id
_entity_poly.type
_entity_poly.pdbx_seq_one_letter_code
_entity_poly.pdbx_strand_id
1 'polypeptide(L)'
;MELNKLDKPVLIIPGNHENPTILKKVASHFDNIIFMDARSFEMEEYLILGAEGNGFSMVDKTFNKIAKAFLKILKNNKKKYILMTHAPPHNTKLDKIIDGHCGNKSIRSFITKSKPDIAFSGHIHENNGKEDKIGKTRVINPGPYGKIVIV
;
A
#
# COMPACT_ATOMS: atom_id res chain seq x y z
N MET A 1 13.49 7.03 17.64
CA MET A 1 12.24 6.67 16.95
C MET A 1 11.59 5.52 17.70
N GLU A 2 10.30 5.58 18.03
CA GLU A 2 9.67 4.53 18.85
C GLU A 2 9.50 3.18 18.12
N LEU A 3 9.33 3.23 16.78
CA LEU A 3 9.11 2.02 15.95
C LEU A 3 10.29 1.05 15.95
N ASN A 4 11.52 1.52 16.17
CA ASN A 4 12.69 0.65 16.24
C ASN A 4 12.76 -0.18 17.53
N LYS A 5 11.92 0.12 18.53
CA LYS A 5 11.82 -0.65 19.77
C LYS A 5 10.88 -1.85 19.64
N LEU A 6 10.16 -1.97 18.54
CA LEU A 6 9.29 -3.10 18.29
C LEU A 6 10.14 -4.31 17.88
N ASP A 7 9.92 -5.45 18.53
CA ASP A 7 10.51 -6.73 18.14
C ASP A 7 9.71 -7.37 16.99
N LYS A 8 9.48 -6.57 15.95
CA LYS A 8 8.70 -6.94 14.76
C LYS A 8 9.19 -6.16 13.55
N PRO A 9 9.12 -6.70 12.33
CA PRO A 9 9.39 -5.94 11.13
C PRO A 9 8.36 -4.81 10.96
N VAL A 10 8.85 -3.61 10.70
CA VAL A 10 8.06 -2.42 10.42
C VAL A 10 8.24 -2.05 8.96
N LEU A 11 7.21 -2.25 8.16
CA LEU A 11 7.23 -1.96 6.74
C LEU A 11 6.72 -0.53 6.51
N ILE A 12 7.50 0.31 5.85
CA ILE A 12 7.14 1.71 5.61
C ILE A 12 7.15 2.04 4.12
N ILE A 13 6.17 2.79 3.67
CA ILE A 13 6.13 3.43 2.35
C ILE A 13 6.13 4.95 2.52
N PRO A 14 6.66 5.73 1.57
CA PRO A 14 6.54 7.17 1.62
C PRO A 14 5.11 7.60 1.28
N GLY A 15 4.65 8.69 1.89
CA GLY A 15 3.48 9.44 1.46
C GLY A 15 3.87 10.55 0.47
N ASN A 16 2.91 11.41 0.13
CA ASN A 16 3.15 12.51 -0.82
C ASN A 16 3.94 13.71 -0.23
N HIS A 17 4.16 13.73 1.07
CA HIS A 17 4.94 14.79 1.75
C HIS A 17 6.36 14.35 2.11
N GLU A 18 6.66 13.05 2.11
CA GLU A 18 7.97 12.52 2.42
C GLU A 18 8.87 12.50 1.18
N ASN A 19 10.15 12.81 1.40
CA ASN A 19 11.17 12.54 0.39
C ASN A 19 11.58 11.05 0.48
N PRO A 20 11.32 10.25 -0.57
CA PRO A 20 11.59 8.81 -0.54
C PRO A 20 13.07 8.48 -0.27
N THR A 21 13.99 9.30 -0.77
CA THR A 21 15.44 9.10 -0.57
C THR A 21 15.82 9.30 0.89
N ILE A 22 15.29 10.34 1.53
CA ILE A 22 15.54 10.61 2.95
C ILE A 22 14.90 9.52 3.80
N LEU A 23 13.65 9.15 3.54
CA LEU A 23 12.96 8.11 4.30
C LEU A 23 13.68 6.76 4.21
N LYS A 24 14.14 6.39 3.01
CA LYS A 24 14.95 5.20 2.78
C LYS A 24 16.27 5.24 3.57
N LYS A 25 16.96 6.39 3.58
CA LYS A 25 18.19 6.57 4.36
C LYS A 25 17.94 6.45 5.86
N VAL A 26 16.87 7.07 6.37
CA VAL A 26 16.49 6.96 7.78
C VAL A 26 16.17 5.50 8.14
N ALA A 27 15.37 4.80 7.33
CA ALA A 27 15.03 3.41 7.55
C ALA A 27 16.27 2.51 7.63
N SER A 28 17.29 2.75 6.80
CA SER A 28 18.52 1.94 6.77
C SER A 28 19.40 2.02 8.04
N HIS A 29 19.08 2.90 9.00
CA HIS A 29 19.74 2.96 10.30
C HIS A 29 19.11 2.01 11.35
N PHE A 30 18.06 1.29 11.00
CA PHE A 30 17.30 0.43 11.91
C PHE A 30 17.09 -0.95 11.29
N ASP A 31 17.45 -2.00 11.99
CA ASP A 31 17.39 -3.37 11.46
C ASP A 31 15.96 -3.87 11.20
N ASN A 32 15.01 -3.39 11.98
CA ASN A 32 13.60 -3.81 11.87
C ASN A 32 12.73 -2.89 11.00
N ILE A 33 13.25 -1.76 10.48
CA ILE A 33 12.49 -0.83 9.63
C ILE A 33 12.85 -1.06 8.17
N ILE A 34 11.88 -1.47 7.38
CA ILE A 34 12.05 -1.89 5.99
C ILE A 34 11.32 -0.90 5.08
N PHE A 35 12.08 -0.22 4.23
CA PHE A 35 11.55 0.68 3.23
C PHE A 35 10.99 -0.10 2.04
N MET A 36 9.70 0.11 1.71
CA MET A 36 8.92 -0.76 0.83
C MET A 36 8.55 -0.14 -0.53
N ASP A 37 9.00 1.07 -0.86
CA ASP A 37 8.62 1.63 -2.16
C ASP A 37 9.20 0.83 -3.33
N ALA A 38 8.31 0.40 -4.24
CA ALA A 38 8.59 -0.49 -5.37
C ALA A 38 9.29 -1.81 -4.97
N ARG A 39 8.98 -2.34 -3.79
CA ARG A 39 9.61 -3.53 -3.22
C ARG A 39 8.60 -4.59 -2.80
N SER A 40 9.11 -5.81 -2.64
CA SER A 40 8.42 -6.92 -1.99
C SER A 40 9.15 -7.33 -0.73
N PHE A 41 8.38 -7.75 0.27
CA PHE A 41 8.87 -8.36 1.50
C PHE A 41 8.15 -9.68 1.72
N GLU A 42 8.90 -10.74 1.96
CA GLU A 42 8.36 -12.08 2.11
C GLU A 42 8.39 -12.50 3.58
N MET A 43 7.25 -12.95 4.06
CA MET A 43 7.07 -13.61 5.36
C MET A 43 6.69 -15.07 5.12
N GLU A 44 6.55 -15.86 6.19
CA GLU A 44 6.27 -17.30 6.08
C GLU A 44 5.06 -17.59 5.18
N GLU A 45 3.92 -16.97 5.43
CA GLU A 45 2.66 -17.22 4.71
C GLU A 45 2.27 -16.08 3.75
N TYR A 46 2.93 -14.94 3.85
CA TYR A 46 2.53 -13.72 3.14
C TYR A 46 3.65 -13.14 2.30
N LEU A 47 3.25 -12.58 1.17
CA LEU A 47 4.06 -11.68 0.37
C LEU A 47 3.48 -10.27 0.50
N ILE A 48 4.29 -9.30 0.87
CA ILE A 48 3.86 -7.91 0.99
C ILE A 48 4.50 -7.12 -0.15
N LEU A 49 3.68 -6.41 -0.90
CA LEU A 49 4.10 -5.54 -2.00
C LEU A 49 3.85 -4.09 -1.60
N GLY A 50 4.87 -3.26 -1.65
CA GLY A 50 4.79 -1.86 -1.27
C GLY A 50 5.13 -0.92 -2.43
N ALA A 51 4.32 0.10 -2.61
CA ALA A 51 4.57 1.18 -3.56
C ALA A 51 4.02 2.51 -3.02
N GLU A 52 4.72 3.60 -3.26
CA GLU A 52 4.27 4.95 -2.91
C GLU A 52 2.87 5.21 -3.48
N GLY A 53 2.72 5.17 -4.78
CA GLY A 53 1.47 5.58 -5.44
C GLY A 53 1.27 7.10 -5.35
N ASN A 54 1.30 7.75 -6.49
CA ASN A 54 1.26 9.21 -6.60
C ASN A 54 -0.12 9.75 -6.17
N GLY A 55 -0.21 10.49 -5.07
CA GLY A 55 -1.39 10.94 -4.37
C GLY A 55 -2.63 11.21 -5.24
N PHE A 56 -2.78 12.42 -5.80
CA PHE A 56 -3.95 12.82 -6.59
C PHE A 56 -3.88 12.47 -8.08
N SER A 57 -2.95 11.62 -8.51
CA SER A 57 -2.88 11.18 -9.90
C SER A 57 -3.90 10.09 -10.18
N MET A 58 -4.92 10.39 -10.98
CA MET A 58 -5.92 9.38 -11.39
C MET A 58 -5.31 8.22 -12.19
N VAL A 59 -4.27 8.50 -12.99
CA VAL A 59 -3.51 7.50 -13.74
C VAL A 59 -2.03 7.67 -13.45
N ASP A 60 -1.43 6.65 -12.85
CA ASP A 60 -0.04 6.67 -12.40
C ASP A 60 0.84 5.80 -13.31
N LYS A 61 1.62 6.46 -14.17
CA LYS A 61 2.54 5.78 -15.09
C LYS A 61 3.69 5.09 -14.35
N THR A 62 4.14 5.66 -13.22
CA THR A 62 5.19 5.06 -12.38
C THR A 62 4.67 3.79 -11.71
N PHE A 63 3.52 3.87 -11.08
CA PHE A 63 2.87 2.69 -10.51
C PHE A 63 2.62 1.60 -11.56
N ASN A 64 2.22 1.96 -12.78
CA ASN A 64 2.03 0.99 -13.85
C ASN A 64 3.31 0.21 -14.22
N LYS A 65 4.50 0.83 -14.10
CA LYS A 65 5.78 0.13 -14.26
C LYS A 65 6.04 -0.81 -13.09
N ILE A 66 5.84 -0.34 -11.86
CA ILE A 66 5.96 -1.15 -10.63
C ILE A 66 5.00 -2.35 -10.68
N ALA A 67 3.75 -2.12 -11.06
CA ALA A 67 2.72 -3.14 -11.18
C ALA A 67 3.13 -4.28 -12.14
N LYS A 68 3.81 -3.97 -13.25
CA LYS A 68 4.35 -4.99 -14.16
C LYS A 68 5.40 -5.87 -13.48
N ALA A 69 6.28 -5.27 -12.66
CA ALA A 69 7.27 -6.02 -11.90
C ALA A 69 6.59 -6.90 -10.83
N PHE A 70 5.62 -6.36 -10.10
CA PHE A 70 4.84 -7.10 -9.12
C PHE A 70 4.10 -8.30 -9.73
N LEU A 71 3.50 -8.14 -10.91
CA LEU A 71 2.85 -9.26 -11.60
C LEU A 71 3.83 -10.39 -11.99
N LYS A 72 5.10 -10.06 -12.27
CA LYS A 72 6.13 -11.09 -12.51
C LYS A 72 6.46 -11.87 -11.22
N ILE A 73 6.57 -11.15 -10.09
CA ILE A 73 6.80 -11.78 -8.77
C ILE A 73 5.63 -12.69 -8.43
N LEU A 74 4.40 -12.20 -8.55
CA LEU A 74 3.18 -12.96 -8.22
C LEU A 74 2.98 -14.21 -9.09
N LYS A 75 3.43 -14.20 -10.35
CA LYS A 75 3.32 -15.35 -11.24
C LYS A 75 4.01 -16.60 -10.69
N ASN A 76 5.10 -16.42 -9.94
CA ASN A 76 5.91 -17.50 -9.38
C ASN A 76 5.71 -17.70 -7.87
N ASN A 77 4.82 -16.91 -7.25
CA ASN A 77 4.55 -16.96 -5.82
C ASN A 77 3.10 -17.38 -5.57
N LYS A 78 2.90 -18.36 -4.68
CA LYS A 78 1.57 -18.89 -4.33
C LYS A 78 1.08 -18.43 -2.96
N LYS A 79 1.87 -17.61 -2.26
CA LYS A 79 1.50 -17.09 -0.94
C LYS A 79 0.31 -16.15 -1.05
N LYS A 80 -0.45 -16.02 0.01
CA LYS A 80 -1.36 -14.90 0.19
C LYS A 80 -0.57 -13.60 0.10
N TYR A 81 -1.16 -12.54 -0.42
CA TYR A 81 -0.38 -11.31 -0.50
C TYR A 81 -1.18 -10.06 -0.13
N ILE A 82 -0.43 -9.10 0.38
CA ILE A 82 -0.90 -7.82 0.86
C ILE A 82 -0.29 -6.73 -0.02
N LEU A 83 -1.10 -5.79 -0.46
CA LEU A 83 -0.65 -4.59 -1.16
C LEU A 83 -0.66 -3.40 -0.20
N MET A 84 0.42 -2.65 -0.16
CA MET A 84 0.51 -1.37 0.55
C MET A 84 0.73 -0.24 -0.47
N THR A 85 -0.16 0.75 -0.51
CA THR A 85 -0.01 1.95 -1.33
C THR A 85 -0.37 3.19 -0.52
N HIS A 86 0.25 4.34 -0.82
CA HIS A 86 -0.16 5.59 -0.19
C HIS A 86 -1.53 6.05 -0.71
N ALA A 87 -1.68 6.15 -2.04
CA ALA A 87 -2.94 6.54 -2.64
C ALA A 87 -4.01 5.44 -2.59
N PRO A 88 -5.29 5.78 -2.34
CA PRO A 88 -6.37 4.82 -2.36
C PRO A 88 -6.75 4.41 -3.79
N PRO A 89 -7.29 3.19 -3.99
CA PRO A 89 -7.81 2.76 -5.27
C PRO A 89 -9.10 3.53 -5.63
N HIS A 90 -9.22 3.92 -6.90
CA HIS A 90 -10.37 4.67 -7.42
C HIS A 90 -11.70 3.93 -7.25
N ASN A 91 -12.78 4.68 -7.04
CA ASN A 91 -14.16 4.22 -6.91
C ASN A 91 -14.35 3.21 -5.76
N THR A 92 -13.94 3.61 -4.57
CA THR A 92 -14.13 2.92 -3.31
C THR A 92 -14.58 3.92 -2.23
N LYS A 93 -14.96 3.43 -1.05
CA LYS A 93 -15.21 4.30 0.10
C LYS A 93 -13.96 5.04 0.57
N LEU A 94 -12.77 4.57 0.19
CA LEU A 94 -11.49 5.11 0.64
C LEU A 94 -11.09 6.38 -0.12
N ASP A 95 -11.63 6.59 -1.32
CA ASP A 95 -11.28 7.71 -2.20
C ASP A 95 -12.45 8.69 -2.45
N LYS A 96 -13.57 8.48 -1.76
CA LYS A 96 -14.76 9.31 -1.94
C LYS A 96 -14.61 10.62 -1.18
N ILE A 97 -14.72 11.74 -1.90
CA ILE A 97 -14.78 13.10 -1.39
C ILE A 97 -16.10 13.76 -1.82
N ILE A 98 -16.33 15.02 -1.42
CA ILE A 98 -17.57 15.76 -1.75
C ILE A 98 -17.79 15.78 -3.27
N ASP A 99 -16.74 16.05 -4.05
CA ASP A 99 -16.82 16.20 -5.50
C ASP A 99 -16.71 14.88 -6.28
N GLY A 100 -16.74 13.72 -5.60
CA GLY A 100 -16.71 12.41 -6.25
C GLY A 100 -15.57 11.51 -5.77
N HIS A 101 -14.95 10.79 -6.72
CA HIS A 101 -13.86 9.86 -6.45
C HIS A 101 -12.53 10.40 -6.97
N CYS A 102 -11.53 10.55 -6.09
CA CYS A 102 -10.22 11.11 -6.41
C CYS A 102 -9.07 10.09 -6.40
N GLY A 103 -9.38 8.82 -6.17
CA GLY A 103 -8.37 7.76 -6.04
C GLY A 103 -7.74 7.33 -7.38
N ASN A 104 -6.79 6.43 -7.27
CA ASN A 104 -5.90 6.02 -8.35
C ASN A 104 -6.49 4.85 -9.17
N LYS A 105 -6.76 5.07 -10.45
CA LYS A 105 -7.28 4.06 -11.39
C LYS A 105 -6.25 2.96 -11.70
N SER A 106 -4.96 3.30 -11.72
CA SER A 106 -3.90 2.31 -11.94
C SER A 106 -3.81 1.31 -10.79
N ILE A 107 -3.90 1.78 -9.53
CA ILE A 107 -3.96 0.92 -8.35
C ILE A 107 -5.22 0.05 -8.38
N ARG A 108 -6.39 0.62 -8.66
CA ARG A 108 -7.62 -0.17 -8.80
C ARG A 108 -7.49 -1.26 -9.86
N SER A 109 -6.95 -0.92 -11.03
CA SER A 109 -6.73 -1.89 -12.13
C SER A 109 -5.81 -3.03 -11.71
N PHE A 110 -4.73 -2.70 -10.99
CA PHE A 110 -3.81 -3.70 -10.45
C PHE A 110 -4.51 -4.62 -9.45
N ILE A 111 -5.24 -4.08 -8.47
CA ILE A 111 -6.00 -4.86 -7.47
C ILE A 111 -7.01 -5.78 -8.17
N THR A 112 -7.77 -5.27 -9.15
CA THR A 112 -8.75 -6.07 -9.89
C THR A 112 -8.10 -7.26 -10.62
N LYS A 113 -6.91 -7.03 -11.20
CA LYS A 113 -6.19 -8.05 -11.98
C LYS A 113 -5.49 -9.06 -11.08
N SER A 114 -4.80 -8.60 -10.04
CA SER A 114 -3.89 -9.41 -9.22
C SER A 114 -4.56 -9.99 -7.97
N LYS A 115 -5.68 -9.40 -7.52
CA LYS A 115 -6.54 -9.89 -6.44
C LYS A 115 -5.80 -10.12 -5.11
N PRO A 116 -5.15 -9.10 -4.53
CA PRO A 116 -4.58 -9.24 -3.18
C PRO A 116 -5.65 -9.66 -2.17
N ASP A 117 -5.25 -10.35 -1.11
CA ASP A 117 -6.16 -10.66 0.00
C ASP A 117 -6.57 -9.36 0.70
N ILE A 118 -5.59 -8.46 0.92
CA ILE A 118 -5.82 -7.14 1.50
C ILE A 118 -5.02 -6.09 0.72
N ALA A 119 -5.60 -4.89 0.58
CA ALA A 119 -4.89 -3.69 0.15
C ALA A 119 -5.05 -2.58 1.19
N PHE A 120 -3.93 -2.08 1.70
CA PHE A 120 -3.89 -0.92 2.59
C PHE A 120 -3.59 0.34 1.80
N SER A 121 -4.26 1.43 2.15
CA SER A 121 -3.95 2.77 1.64
C SER A 121 -4.31 3.84 2.68
N GLY A 122 -3.80 5.06 2.48
CA GLY A 122 -4.07 6.21 3.33
C GLY A 122 -4.51 7.42 2.51
N HIS A 123 -3.78 8.52 2.62
CA HIS A 123 -3.85 9.76 1.87
C HIS A 123 -5.12 10.61 2.12
N ILE A 124 -6.30 10.06 1.97
CA ILE A 124 -7.57 10.80 2.16
C ILE A 124 -7.99 10.70 3.61
N HIS A 125 -7.74 11.75 4.37
CA HIS A 125 -7.95 11.79 5.83
C HIS A 125 -9.43 11.70 6.20
N GLU A 126 -10.34 12.20 5.38
CA GLU A 126 -11.80 12.11 5.59
C GLU A 126 -12.30 10.66 5.52
N ASN A 127 -11.47 9.76 5.04
CA ASN A 127 -11.79 8.35 4.91
C ASN A 127 -11.01 7.45 5.88
N ASN A 128 -10.42 8.03 6.92
CA ASN A 128 -9.75 7.28 7.98
C ASN A 128 -10.67 6.23 8.61
N GLY A 129 -10.15 5.02 8.79
CA GLY A 129 -10.87 3.89 9.37
C GLY A 129 -11.86 3.20 8.43
N LYS A 130 -12.09 3.72 7.22
CA LYS A 130 -13.02 3.12 6.26
C LYS A 130 -12.46 1.87 5.60
N GLU A 131 -13.38 0.96 5.29
CA GLU A 131 -13.13 -0.26 4.53
C GLU A 131 -14.10 -0.39 3.36
N ASP A 132 -13.66 -1.08 2.33
CA ASP A 132 -14.47 -1.47 1.17
C ASP A 132 -13.92 -2.77 0.55
N LYS A 133 -14.48 -3.18 -0.59
CA LYS A 133 -14.04 -4.35 -1.36
C LYS A 133 -13.88 -4.04 -2.84
N ILE A 134 -12.87 -4.66 -3.45
CA ILE A 134 -12.72 -4.75 -4.90
C ILE A 134 -12.72 -6.24 -5.24
N GLY A 135 -13.86 -6.76 -5.69
CA GLY A 135 -14.06 -8.21 -5.81
C GLY A 135 -13.93 -8.89 -4.44
N LYS A 136 -12.96 -9.80 -4.29
CA LYS A 136 -12.67 -10.48 -3.02
C LYS A 136 -11.67 -9.72 -2.14
N THR A 137 -10.92 -8.77 -2.69
CA THR A 137 -9.90 -8.00 -1.97
C THR A 137 -10.57 -7.04 -0.97
N ARG A 138 -10.18 -7.12 0.30
CA ARG A 138 -10.49 -6.08 1.29
C ARG A 138 -9.58 -4.89 1.05
N VAL A 139 -10.15 -3.68 0.94
CA VAL A 139 -9.39 -2.43 0.87
C VAL A 139 -9.61 -1.63 2.15
N ILE A 140 -8.54 -1.18 2.79
CA ILE A 140 -8.58 -0.63 4.15
C ILE A 140 -7.75 0.66 4.23
N ASN A 141 -8.34 1.72 4.75
CA ASN A 141 -7.62 2.88 5.25
C ASN A 141 -7.55 2.77 6.78
N PRO A 142 -6.42 2.40 7.38
CA PRO A 142 -6.32 2.19 8.83
C PRO A 142 -6.46 3.47 9.65
N GLY A 143 -6.25 4.63 9.02
CA GLY A 143 -6.23 5.93 9.69
C GLY A 143 -5.03 6.10 10.63
N PRO A 144 -4.96 7.24 11.35
CA PRO A 144 -3.80 7.60 12.19
C PRO A 144 -3.71 6.76 13.48
N TYR A 145 -4.81 6.16 13.92
CA TYR A 145 -4.84 5.32 15.12
C TYR A 145 -4.48 3.86 14.84
N GLY A 146 -4.27 3.53 13.56
CA GLY A 146 -3.95 2.17 13.13
C GLY A 146 -5.14 1.21 13.20
N LYS A 147 -4.91 -0.01 12.73
CA LYS A 147 -5.90 -1.08 12.74
C LYS A 147 -5.22 -2.44 12.84
N ILE A 148 -5.68 -3.27 13.76
CA ILE A 148 -5.31 -4.69 13.80
C ILE A 148 -6.17 -5.42 12.78
N VAL A 149 -5.52 -6.18 11.90
CA VAL A 149 -6.20 -6.98 10.87
C VAL A 149 -5.72 -8.41 10.96
N ILE A 150 -6.69 -9.32 11.07
CA ILE A 150 -6.45 -10.77 10.96
C ILE A 150 -6.65 -11.16 9.49
N VAL A 151 -5.71 -11.89 8.92
CA VAL A 151 -5.65 -12.26 7.50
C VAL A 151 -5.83 -13.76 7.31
#